data_250295d83052a371afbc1ae842b535cb
#
_entry.id   250295d83052a371afbc1ae842b535cb
#
_cell.length_a   1.000
_cell.length_b   1.000
_cell.length_c   1.000
_cell.angle_alpha   90.00
_cell.angle_beta   90.00
_cell.angle_gamma   90.00
#
_symmetry.space_group_name_H-M   'P 1'
#
loop_
_entity.id
_entity.type
_entity.pdbx_description
1 polymer ?
#
loop_
_entity_poly.entity_id
_entity_poly.type
_entity_poly.pdbx_seq_one_letter_code
_entity_poly.pdbx_strand_id
1 'polypeptide(L)'
;MLLICLALLQNPDDKPRFEEFYNKFYDTMFYVAKDHLKTKEAAEDCAQEIMMRFARDFHNIKQNFNDKSFKNYVRVVSKGIAIDMYRKEKKHLEHVVDADLSEFNDLSVDEFEVCNLMLLKQAIDAMPESYKSAFHMKYLYELSGAEIAKRLNISEPLVRRRCMLGAQFVRNFVKETE
;
A
#
# COMPACT_ATOMS: atom_id res chain seq x y z
N MET A 1 4.16 15.67 -15.96
CA MET A 1 3.80 14.96 -14.72
C MET A 1 4.24 15.68 -13.46
N LEU A 2 5.53 15.90 -13.21
CA LEU A 2 6.02 16.61 -12.01
C LEU A 2 5.27 17.93 -11.72
N LEU A 3 5.03 18.77 -12.73
CA LEU A 3 4.33 20.03 -12.57
C LEU A 3 2.91 19.89 -12.02
N ILE A 4 2.20 18.83 -12.41
CA ILE A 4 0.85 18.53 -11.90
C ILE A 4 0.95 18.15 -10.42
N CYS A 5 1.89 17.31 -10.04
CA CYS A 5 2.11 16.93 -8.64
C CYS A 5 2.49 18.13 -7.78
N LEU A 6 3.37 19.01 -8.27
CA LEU A 6 3.74 20.25 -7.57
C LEU A 6 2.55 21.20 -7.34
N ALA A 7 1.56 21.20 -8.24
CA ALA A 7 0.33 21.97 -8.07
C ALA A 7 -0.62 21.38 -7.03
N LEU A 8 -0.46 20.09 -6.67
CA LEU A 8 -1.28 19.42 -5.65
C LEU A 8 -0.72 19.57 -4.23
N LEU A 9 0.50 20.08 -4.07
CA LEU A 9 1.12 20.28 -2.75
C LEU A 9 0.31 21.31 -1.94
N GLN A 10 -0.02 20.96 -0.72
CA GLN A 10 -0.70 21.84 0.22
C GLN A 10 0.20 22.97 0.73
N ASN A 11 1.51 22.69 0.86
CA ASN A 11 2.49 23.69 1.27
C ASN A 11 3.50 23.94 0.14
N PRO A 12 3.61 25.18 -0.39
CA PRO A 12 4.59 25.53 -1.42
C PRO A 12 6.04 25.30 -1.02
N ASP A 13 6.36 25.35 0.26
CA ASP A 13 7.73 25.15 0.78
C ASP A 13 8.19 23.68 0.65
N ASP A 14 7.26 22.75 0.46
CA ASP A 14 7.57 21.33 0.24
C ASP A 14 8.06 21.02 -1.18
N LYS A 15 8.01 21.98 -2.14
CA LYS A 15 8.39 21.76 -3.54
C LYS A 15 9.79 21.14 -3.73
N PRO A 16 10.88 21.69 -3.15
CA PRO A 16 12.21 21.13 -3.37
C PRO A 16 12.32 19.69 -2.83
N ARG A 17 11.68 19.45 -1.70
CA ARG A 17 11.67 18.12 -1.05
C ARG A 17 10.81 17.13 -1.83
N PHE A 18 9.71 17.58 -2.43
CA PHE A 18 8.90 16.73 -3.29
C PHE A 18 9.60 16.40 -4.62
N GLU A 19 10.37 17.32 -5.19
CA GLU A 19 11.19 17.05 -6.38
C GLU A 19 12.24 15.97 -6.11
N GLU A 20 12.91 16.00 -4.94
CA GLU A 20 13.81 14.94 -4.51
C GLU A 20 13.07 13.59 -4.39
N PHE A 21 11.89 13.60 -3.76
CA PHE A 21 11.04 12.41 -3.62
C PHE A 21 10.64 11.86 -4.98
N TYR A 22 10.18 12.71 -5.88
CA TYR A 22 9.76 12.34 -7.24
C TYR A 22 10.90 11.65 -8.00
N ASN A 23 12.06 12.30 -8.07
CA ASN A 23 13.23 11.77 -8.78
C ASN A 23 13.73 10.44 -8.19
N LYS A 24 13.56 10.25 -6.90
CA LYS A 24 14.03 9.05 -6.19
C LYS A 24 13.09 7.86 -6.31
N PHE A 25 11.78 8.08 -6.34
CA PHE A 25 10.81 7.00 -6.19
C PHE A 25 9.96 6.74 -7.43
N TYR A 26 9.93 7.62 -8.43
CA TYR A 26 9.11 7.43 -9.62
C TYR A 26 9.39 6.09 -10.32
N ASP A 27 10.66 5.78 -10.56
CA ASP A 27 11.05 4.51 -11.17
C ASP A 27 10.64 3.30 -10.33
N THR A 28 10.78 3.40 -9.01
CA THR A 28 10.34 2.33 -8.10
C THR A 28 8.85 2.10 -8.21
N MET A 29 8.04 3.16 -8.25
CA MET A 29 6.58 3.07 -8.40
C MET A 29 6.20 2.49 -9.76
N PHE A 30 6.88 2.94 -10.82
CA PHE A 30 6.65 2.43 -12.18
C PHE A 30 6.96 0.93 -12.28
N TYR A 31 8.11 0.47 -11.76
CA TYR A 31 8.46 -0.96 -11.83
C TYR A 31 7.53 -1.81 -10.97
N VAL A 32 7.13 -1.35 -9.79
CA VAL A 32 6.13 -2.05 -8.97
C VAL A 32 4.79 -2.14 -9.71
N ALA A 33 4.35 -1.07 -10.35
CA ALA A 33 3.13 -1.09 -11.16
C ALA A 33 3.24 -2.06 -12.36
N LYS A 34 4.38 -2.06 -13.05
CA LYS A 34 4.65 -2.93 -14.20
C LYS A 34 4.62 -4.42 -13.84
N ASP A 35 4.99 -4.80 -12.62
CA ASP A 35 4.90 -6.19 -12.15
C ASP A 35 3.46 -6.69 -12.00
N HIS A 36 2.49 -5.78 -11.89
CA HIS A 36 1.08 -6.10 -11.67
C HIS A 36 0.18 -5.78 -12.87
N LEU A 37 0.54 -4.82 -13.70
CA LEU A 37 -0.26 -4.35 -14.84
C LEU A 37 0.31 -4.86 -16.16
N LYS A 38 -0.59 -5.15 -17.11
CA LYS A 38 -0.23 -5.86 -18.35
C LYS A 38 0.46 -4.98 -19.40
N THR A 39 0.17 -3.67 -19.39
CA THR A 39 0.68 -2.75 -20.39
C THR A 39 1.60 -1.71 -19.75
N LYS A 40 2.50 -1.16 -20.55
CA LYS A 40 3.40 -0.10 -20.11
C LYS A 40 2.61 1.17 -19.78
N GLU A 41 1.63 1.49 -20.60
CA GLU A 41 0.75 2.64 -20.45
C GLU A 41 -0.01 2.57 -19.11
N ALA A 42 -0.60 1.42 -18.77
CA ALA A 42 -1.28 1.22 -17.49
C ALA A 42 -0.31 1.35 -16.30
N ALA A 43 0.93 0.88 -16.45
CA ALA A 43 1.95 1.04 -15.41
C ALA A 43 2.39 2.50 -15.24
N GLU A 44 2.50 3.26 -16.33
CA GLU A 44 2.78 4.70 -16.30
C GLU A 44 1.63 5.48 -15.64
N ASP A 45 0.39 5.18 -15.98
CA ASP A 45 -0.80 5.80 -15.38
C ASP A 45 -0.88 5.49 -13.88
N CYS A 46 -0.60 4.24 -13.51
CA CYS A 46 -0.54 3.83 -12.10
C CYS A 46 0.55 4.59 -11.33
N ALA A 47 1.77 4.67 -11.87
CA ALA A 47 2.84 5.41 -11.24
C ALA A 47 2.51 6.91 -11.07
N GLN A 48 1.76 7.47 -12.03
CA GLN A 48 1.25 8.84 -11.96
C GLN A 48 0.23 9.00 -10.84
N GLU A 49 -0.74 8.11 -10.73
CA GLU A 49 -1.75 8.15 -9.67
C GLU A 49 -1.10 8.00 -8.28
N ILE A 50 -0.16 7.07 -8.13
CA ILE A 50 0.60 6.90 -6.89
C ILE A 50 1.30 8.22 -6.52
N MET A 51 1.98 8.84 -7.46
CA MET A 51 2.73 10.08 -7.23
C MET A 51 1.81 11.24 -6.86
N MET A 52 0.62 11.35 -7.50
CA MET A 52 -0.38 12.36 -7.17
C MET A 52 -0.95 12.17 -5.75
N ARG A 53 -1.17 10.93 -5.32
CA ARG A 53 -1.59 10.63 -3.94
C ARG A 53 -0.55 11.09 -2.93
N PHE A 54 0.71 10.74 -3.16
CA PHE A 54 1.80 11.22 -2.30
C PHE A 54 1.90 12.76 -2.29
N ALA A 55 1.65 13.44 -3.42
CA ALA A 55 1.69 14.89 -3.49
C ALA A 55 0.60 15.57 -2.62
N ARG A 56 -0.63 15.03 -2.61
CA ARG A 56 -1.75 15.59 -1.82
C ARG A 56 -1.43 15.60 -0.33
N ASP A 57 -0.77 14.55 0.18
CA ASP A 57 -0.50 14.37 1.61
C ASP A 57 0.97 14.57 1.99
N PHE A 58 1.74 15.19 1.08
CA PHE A 58 3.20 15.27 1.21
C PHE A 58 3.65 16.03 2.46
N HIS A 59 2.88 17.01 2.92
CA HIS A 59 3.15 17.80 4.13
C HIS A 59 3.25 16.94 5.41
N ASN A 60 2.61 15.74 5.42
CA ASN A 60 2.67 14.78 6.51
C ASN A 60 3.92 13.88 6.47
N ILE A 61 4.59 13.82 5.33
CA ILE A 61 5.77 12.99 5.14
C ILE A 61 7.00 13.71 5.69
N LYS A 62 7.43 13.36 6.90
CA LYS A 62 8.62 13.96 7.56
C LYS A 62 9.85 13.06 7.52
N GLN A 63 9.70 11.82 7.01
CA GLN A 63 10.74 10.78 7.02
C GLN A 63 11.89 11.10 6.08
N ASN A 64 13.07 10.55 6.40
CA ASN A 64 14.23 10.60 5.51
C ASN A 64 14.04 9.59 4.36
N PHE A 65 14.16 10.05 3.12
CA PHE A 65 13.98 9.22 1.93
C PHE A 65 15.06 8.14 1.76
N ASN A 66 16.16 8.21 2.51
CA ASN A 66 17.19 7.17 2.53
C ASN A 66 16.86 6.03 3.49
N ASP A 67 15.91 6.23 4.40
CA ASP A 67 15.50 5.21 5.35
C ASP A 67 14.93 3.98 4.61
N LYS A 68 15.43 2.81 5.01
CA LYS A 68 14.97 1.53 4.47
C LYS A 68 13.48 1.29 4.74
N SER A 69 13.00 1.70 5.91
CA SER A 69 11.59 1.59 6.28
C SER A 69 10.71 2.43 5.37
N PHE A 70 11.13 3.66 5.05
CA PHE A 70 10.40 4.54 4.15
C PHE A 70 10.38 4.02 2.71
N LYS A 71 11.51 3.48 2.21
CA LYS A 71 11.57 2.84 0.89
C LYS A 71 10.60 1.64 0.79
N ASN A 72 10.53 0.84 1.84
CA ASN A 72 9.58 -0.28 1.90
C ASN A 72 8.12 0.21 1.96
N TYR A 73 7.85 1.28 2.71
CA TYR A 73 6.53 1.90 2.74
C TYR A 73 6.07 2.35 1.34
N VAL A 74 6.92 3.08 0.60
CA VAL A 74 6.61 3.50 -0.77
C VAL A 74 6.29 2.30 -1.66
N ARG A 75 7.05 1.20 -1.55
CA ARG A 75 6.78 -0.04 -2.31
C ARG A 75 5.44 -0.68 -1.96
N VAL A 76 5.12 -0.77 -0.68
CA VAL A 76 3.86 -1.38 -0.21
C VAL A 76 2.66 -0.57 -0.69
N VAL A 77 2.71 0.76 -0.54
CA VAL A 77 1.65 1.66 -1.05
C VAL A 77 1.50 1.53 -2.57
N SER A 78 2.63 1.55 -3.30
CA SER A 78 2.62 1.40 -4.77
C SER A 78 1.99 0.09 -5.21
N LYS A 79 2.31 -1.01 -4.53
CA LYS A 79 1.76 -2.33 -4.82
C LYS A 79 0.25 -2.39 -4.56
N GLY A 80 -0.22 -1.82 -3.45
CA GLY A 80 -1.66 -1.76 -3.15
C GLY A 80 -2.43 -1.06 -4.26
N ILE A 81 -1.98 0.12 -4.69
CA ILE A 81 -2.63 0.90 -5.76
C ILE A 81 -2.60 0.14 -7.10
N ALA A 82 -1.46 -0.50 -7.43
CA ALA A 82 -1.35 -1.28 -8.67
C ALA A 82 -2.31 -2.48 -8.70
N ILE A 83 -2.46 -3.19 -7.58
CA ILE A 83 -3.42 -4.29 -7.44
C ILE A 83 -4.85 -3.78 -7.58
N ASP A 84 -5.20 -2.64 -6.97
CA ASP A 84 -6.54 -2.06 -7.06
C ASP A 84 -6.86 -1.61 -8.49
N MET A 85 -5.90 -1.02 -9.20
CA MET A 85 -6.07 -0.69 -10.62
C MET A 85 -6.26 -1.93 -11.48
N TYR A 86 -5.45 -2.97 -11.27
CA TYR A 86 -5.61 -4.25 -11.96
C TYR A 86 -7.01 -4.87 -11.73
N ARG A 87 -7.49 -4.84 -10.48
CA ARG A 87 -8.84 -5.35 -10.15
C ARG A 87 -9.96 -4.53 -10.82
N LYS A 88 -9.82 -3.21 -10.88
CA LYS A 88 -10.76 -2.33 -11.58
C LYS A 88 -10.77 -2.63 -13.08
N GLU A 89 -9.60 -2.75 -13.69
CA GLU A 89 -9.46 -3.09 -15.12
C GLU A 89 -10.07 -4.47 -15.41
N LYS A 90 -9.79 -5.46 -14.55
CA LYS A 90 -10.35 -6.80 -14.67
C LYS A 90 -11.88 -6.80 -14.53
N LYS A 91 -12.46 -6.06 -13.59
CA LYS A 91 -13.93 -5.91 -13.46
C LYS A 91 -14.57 -5.28 -14.69
N HIS A 92 -13.91 -4.34 -15.35
CA HIS A 92 -14.41 -3.76 -16.61
C HIS A 92 -14.40 -4.78 -17.76
N LEU A 93 -13.48 -5.74 -17.75
CA LEU A 93 -13.39 -6.81 -18.74
C LEU A 93 -14.32 -8.00 -18.41
N GLU A 94 -14.69 -8.21 -17.14
CA GLU A 94 -15.44 -9.35 -16.64
C GLU A 94 -16.91 -9.02 -16.32
N HIS A 95 -17.56 -8.10 -17.04
CA HIS A 95 -19.03 -7.99 -16.99
C HIS A 95 -19.72 -9.22 -17.61
N VAL A 96 -18.99 -10.34 -17.75
CA VAL A 96 -19.53 -11.65 -18.08
C VAL A 96 -18.87 -12.68 -17.16
N VAL A 97 -19.67 -13.27 -16.30
CA VAL A 97 -19.44 -14.45 -15.42
C VAL A 97 -19.05 -14.17 -13.98
N ASP A 98 -20.07 -14.19 -13.16
CA ASP A 98 -20.31 -14.73 -11.81
C ASP A 98 -19.24 -14.71 -10.73
N ALA A 99 -19.64 -13.97 -9.70
CA ALA A 99 -19.73 -14.30 -8.26
C ALA A 99 -18.68 -15.25 -7.68
N ASP A 100 -17.97 -14.76 -6.73
CA ASP A 100 -17.56 -15.33 -5.44
C ASP A 100 -16.09 -15.12 -5.06
N LEU A 101 -15.57 -13.91 -5.26
CA LEU A 101 -14.28 -13.46 -4.68
C LEU A 101 -14.35 -12.04 -4.08
N SER A 102 -15.57 -11.61 -3.72
CA SER A 102 -15.84 -10.22 -3.31
C SER A 102 -15.59 -9.91 -1.83
N GLU A 103 -15.00 -10.81 -1.04
CA GLU A 103 -14.74 -10.57 0.39
C GLU A 103 -13.27 -10.38 0.76
N PHE A 104 -12.38 -10.13 -0.18
CA PHE A 104 -11.08 -9.57 0.10
C PHE A 104 -11.10 -8.06 -0.16
N ASN A 105 -11.79 -7.30 0.68
CA ASN A 105 -11.36 -5.94 0.95
C ASN A 105 -10.06 -6.04 1.75
N ASP A 106 -8.96 -6.37 1.07
CA ASP A 106 -7.65 -5.93 1.50
C ASP A 106 -7.79 -4.44 1.76
N LEU A 107 -7.26 -3.97 2.86
CA LEU A 107 -7.22 -2.57 3.25
C LEU A 107 -7.07 -1.72 2.00
N SER A 108 -8.12 -0.96 1.64
CA SER A 108 -8.02 -0.02 0.55
C SER A 108 -6.90 0.95 0.91
N VAL A 109 -6.07 1.31 -0.04
CA VAL A 109 -4.96 2.25 0.18
C VAL A 109 -5.46 3.58 0.74
N ASP A 110 -6.75 3.92 0.51
CA ASP A 110 -7.42 5.10 1.02
C ASP A 110 -7.59 5.10 2.56
N GLU A 111 -7.54 3.93 3.21
CA GLU A 111 -7.60 3.81 4.67
C GLU A 111 -6.22 3.81 5.34
N PHE A 112 -5.15 3.65 4.56
CA PHE A 112 -3.78 3.92 4.97
C PHE A 112 -3.31 5.35 4.61
N GLU A 113 -4.23 6.20 4.20
CA GLU A 113 -3.90 7.60 4.00
C GLU A 113 -3.33 8.14 5.31
N VAL A 114 -2.03 8.37 5.25
CA VAL A 114 -1.29 9.17 6.25
C VAL A 114 -1.16 8.53 7.63
N CYS A 115 -1.03 7.22 7.71
CA CYS A 115 -0.45 6.65 8.90
C CYS A 115 1.01 7.11 8.98
N ASN A 116 1.30 8.02 9.92
CA ASN A 116 2.66 8.30 10.30
C ASN A 116 3.37 6.94 10.44
N LEU A 117 4.47 6.72 9.69
CA LEU A 117 5.22 5.46 9.72
C LEU A 117 5.57 5.01 11.15
N MET A 118 5.73 5.98 12.04
CA MET A 118 5.96 5.76 13.46
C MET A 118 4.74 5.14 14.12
N LEU A 119 3.54 5.64 13.79
CA LEU A 119 2.27 5.13 14.32
C LEU A 119 1.95 3.74 13.78
N LEU A 120 2.19 3.51 12.49
CA LEU A 120 2.07 2.18 11.89
C LEU A 120 3.01 1.17 12.55
N LYS A 121 4.27 1.57 12.80
CA LYS A 121 5.24 0.72 13.50
C LYS A 121 4.76 0.42 14.92
N GLN A 122 4.29 1.42 15.66
CA GLN A 122 3.75 1.24 17.01
C GLN A 122 2.54 0.29 17.00
N ALA A 123 1.62 0.45 16.03
CA ALA A 123 0.48 -0.44 15.88
C ALA A 123 0.91 -1.89 15.61
N ILE A 124 1.90 -2.09 14.74
CA ILE A 124 2.44 -3.42 14.44
C ILE A 124 3.15 -4.01 15.67
N ASP A 125 3.91 -3.22 16.40
CA ASP A 125 4.61 -3.66 17.60
C ASP A 125 3.64 -4.05 18.73
N ALA A 126 2.53 -3.31 18.87
CA ALA A 126 1.46 -3.57 19.83
C ALA A 126 0.50 -4.69 19.40
N MET A 127 0.59 -5.16 18.15
CA MET A 127 -0.33 -6.18 17.61
C MET A 127 -0.21 -7.51 18.36
N PRO A 128 -1.33 -8.14 18.77
CA PRO A 128 -1.33 -9.47 19.36
C PRO A 128 -0.64 -10.52 18.49
N GLU A 129 0.18 -11.37 19.12
CA GLU A 129 1.02 -12.36 18.44
C GLU A 129 0.20 -13.37 17.63
N SER A 130 -1.06 -13.61 18.03
CA SER A 130 -1.97 -14.54 17.37
C SER A 130 -2.21 -14.24 15.89
N TYR A 131 -2.11 -12.99 15.45
CA TYR A 131 -2.24 -12.59 14.04
C TYR A 131 -1.08 -11.75 13.52
N LYS A 132 -0.18 -11.27 14.38
CA LYS A 132 1.01 -10.49 14.01
C LYS A 132 1.89 -11.24 13.00
N SER A 133 2.16 -12.53 13.26
CA SER A 133 2.99 -13.35 12.37
C SER A 133 2.39 -13.51 10.98
N ALA A 134 1.08 -13.76 10.88
CA ALA A 134 0.40 -13.85 9.58
C ALA A 134 0.37 -12.50 8.85
N PHE A 135 0.14 -11.42 9.59
CA PHE A 135 0.16 -10.06 9.08
C PHE A 135 1.55 -9.69 8.52
N HIS A 136 2.63 -9.94 9.27
CA HIS A 136 3.99 -9.71 8.80
C HIS A 136 4.31 -10.51 7.54
N MET A 137 3.96 -11.81 7.52
CA MET A 137 4.21 -12.65 6.36
C MET A 137 3.47 -12.16 5.12
N LYS A 138 2.24 -11.65 5.28
CA LYS A 138 1.44 -11.12 4.19
C LYS A 138 1.96 -9.78 3.67
N TYR A 139 2.18 -8.81 4.57
CA TYR A 139 2.38 -7.41 4.19
C TYR A 139 3.85 -6.98 4.15
N LEU A 140 4.75 -7.64 4.91
CA LEU A 140 6.18 -7.32 4.91
C LEU A 140 6.99 -8.28 4.02
N TYR A 141 6.61 -9.57 3.99
CA TYR A 141 7.30 -10.57 3.19
C TYR A 141 6.55 -10.94 1.90
N GLU A 142 5.39 -10.37 1.68
CA GLU A 142 4.56 -10.52 0.47
C GLU A 142 4.20 -11.97 0.12
N LEU A 143 4.12 -12.85 1.11
CA LEU A 143 3.79 -14.24 0.89
C LEU A 143 2.31 -14.44 0.52
N SER A 144 2.04 -15.41 -0.33
CA SER A 144 0.68 -15.85 -0.64
C SER A 144 0.01 -16.51 0.57
N GLY A 145 -1.32 -16.53 0.59
CA GLY A 145 -2.07 -17.20 1.65
C GLY A 145 -1.69 -18.68 1.83
N ALA A 146 -1.44 -19.39 0.74
CA ALA A 146 -1.00 -20.78 0.75
C ALA A 146 0.39 -20.96 1.38
N GLU A 147 1.35 -20.08 1.06
CA GLU A 147 2.69 -20.11 1.64
C GLU A 147 2.67 -19.80 3.14
N ILE A 148 1.86 -18.83 3.56
CA ILE A 148 1.67 -18.47 4.97
C ILE A 148 1.02 -19.65 5.72
N ALA A 149 -0.03 -20.25 5.15
CA ALA A 149 -0.71 -21.41 5.71
C ALA A 149 0.26 -22.56 5.97
N LYS A 150 1.12 -22.86 4.98
CA LYS A 150 2.15 -23.89 5.10
C LYS A 150 3.18 -23.55 6.19
N ARG A 151 3.67 -22.31 6.25
CA ARG A 151 4.69 -21.89 7.22
C ARG A 151 4.19 -21.84 8.65
N LEU A 152 2.95 -21.42 8.85
CA LEU A 152 2.32 -21.34 10.17
C LEU A 152 1.61 -22.63 10.58
N ASN A 153 1.57 -23.63 9.69
CA ASN A 153 0.82 -24.89 9.88
C ASN A 153 -0.65 -24.67 10.26
N ILE A 154 -1.33 -23.78 9.52
CA ILE A 154 -2.74 -23.44 9.70
C ILE A 154 -3.46 -23.45 8.35
N SER A 155 -4.80 -23.45 8.36
CA SER A 155 -5.58 -23.39 7.13
C SER A 155 -5.54 -21.99 6.48
N GLU A 156 -5.69 -21.90 5.15
CA GLU A 156 -5.76 -20.62 4.45
C GLU A 156 -6.91 -19.72 4.94
N PRO A 157 -8.13 -20.23 5.22
CA PRO A 157 -9.18 -19.41 5.82
C PRO A 157 -8.77 -18.78 7.15
N LEU A 158 -7.97 -19.50 7.97
CA LEU A 158 -7.45 -18.96 9.21
C LEU A 158 -6.37 -17.89 8.98
N VAL A 159 -5.52 -18.06 7.94
CA VAL A 159 -4.60 -17.00 7.49
C VAL A 159 -5.37 -15.75 7.14
N ARG A 160 -6.41 -15.87 6.31
CA ARG A 160 -7.29 -14.75 5.93
C ARG A 160 -7.83 -14.02 7.16
N ARG A 161 -8.44 -14.78 8.07
CA ARG A 161 -9.00 -14.22 9.31
C ARG A 161 -7.94 -13.48 10.14
N ARG A 162 -6.74 -14.05 10.29
CA ARG A 162 -5.64 -13.41 11.04
C ARG A 162 -5.15 -12.14 10.38
N CYS A 163 -5.00 -12.13 9.06
CA CYS A 163 -4.62 -10.93 8.31
C CYS A 163 -5.69 -9.83 8.43
N MET A 164 -6.98 -10.18 8.33
CA MET A 164 -8.08 -9.25 8.51
C MET A 164 -8.09 -8.64 9.92
N LEU A 165 -7.91 -9.46 10.96
CA LEU A 165 -7.85 -8.98 12.34
C LEU A 165 -6.64 -8.07 12.58
N GLY A 166 -5.48 -8.39 11.99
CA GLY A 166 -4.30 -7.54 12.04
C GLY A 166 -4.53 -6.19 11.37
N ALA A 167 -5.16 -6.18 10.20
CA ALA A 167 -5.53 -4.97 9.49
C ALA A 167 -6.53 -4.11 10.27
N GLN A 168 -7.54 -4.74 10.87
CA GLN A 168 -8.52 -4.05 11.74
C GLN A 168 -7.86 -3.48 12.99
N PHE A 169 -6.92 -4.21 13.58
CA PHE A 169 -6.16 -3.73 14.75
C PHE A 169 -5.37 -2.46 14.42
N VAL A 170 -4.64 -2.45 13.30
CA VAL A 170 -3.89 -1.25 12.85
C VAL A 170 -4.83 -0.06 12.66
N ARG A 171 -5.98 -0.28 12.00
CA ARG A 171 -6.99 0.78 11.78
C ARG A 171 -7.52 1.38 13.09
N ASN A 172 -7.85 0.52 14.05
CA ASN A 172 -8.36 0.98 15.34
C ASN A 172 -7.27 1.71 16.13
N PHE A 173 -6.04 1.19 16.13
CA PHE A 173 -4.92 1.80 16.83
C PHE A 173 -4.62 3.22 16.31
N VAL A 174 -4.70 3.41 15.01
CA VAL A 174 -4.52 4.73 14.38
C VAL A 174 -5.64 5.68 14.80
N LYS A 175 -6.91 5.25 14.74
CA LYS A 175 -8.07 6.07 15.13
C LYS A 175 -8.10 6.47 16.61
N GLU A 176 -7.52 5.65 17.47
CA GLU A 176 -7.43 5.93 18.92
C GLU A 176 -6.29 6.87 19.27
N THR A 177 -5.36 7.08 18.35
CA THR A 177 -4.15 7.88 18.58
C THR A 177 -4.21 9.25 17.87
N GLU A 178 -5.19 9.47 17.00
CA GLU A 178 -5.55 10.77 16.42
C GLU A 178 -6.46 11.57 17.37
#